data_2262864b8a1e3fdf323b17d6608c5e04
#
_entry.id   2262864b8a1e3fdf323b17d6608c5e04
#
_cell.length_a   1.000
_cell.length_b   1.000
_cell.length_c   1.000
_cell.angle_alpha   90.00
_cell.angle_beta   90.00
_cell.angle_gamma   90.00
#
_symmetry.space_group_name_H-M   'P 1'
#
loop_
_entity.id
_entity.type
_entity.pdbx_description
1 polymer ?
#
loop_
_entity_poly.entity_id
_entity_poly.type
_entity_poly.pdbx_seq_one_letter_code
_entity_poly.pdbx_strand_id
1 'polypeptide(L)'
;MLTLSTAESCTGGRIAAAITAHSGASQYFQGGLVAYQDTLKEQMLGVSREMIETYGVVSPQVAEQMVKGACRLFRSDYALASTGYAEAWEGHDVEIWIAWGSENDVHSLCLRHDSGRVANVEEATRRVLSEFDSYLRNLAEKPINNVSSI
;
A
#
# COMPACT_ATOMS: atom_id res chain seq x y z
N MET A 1 6.04 -19.22 -6.17
CA MET A 1 5.36 -18.07 -6.79
C MET A 1 5.11 -17.03 -5.71
N LEU A 2 5.43 -15.78 -5.99
CA LEU A 2 5.21 -14.67 -5.06
C LEU A 2 3.72 -14.36 -4.94
N THR A 3 3.28 -13.97 -3.74
CA THR A 3 1.89 -13.65 -3.45
C THR A 3 1.73 -12.19 -3.04
N LEU A 4 0.56 -11.64 -3.30
CA LEU A 4 0.25 -10.22 -3.15
C LEU A 4 -1.09 -10.02 -2.44
N SER A 5 -1.16 -9.00 -1.60
CA SER A 5 -2.39 -8.55 -0.97
C SER A 5 -2.49 -7.03 -0.98
N THR A 6 -3.64 -6.50 -0.58
CA THR A 6 -3.86 -5.05 -0.51
C THR A 6 -4.52 -4.66 0.81
N ALA A 7 -4.17 -3.46 1.28
CA ALA A 7 -4.81 -2.82 2.42
C ALA A 7 -5.13 -1.38 2.03
N GLU A 8 -6.39 -1.08 1.78
CA GLU A 8 -6.80 0.19 1.21
C GLU A 8 -7.66 0.99 2.17
N SER A 9 -7.46 2.29 2.18
CA SER A 9 -8.34 3.24 2.82
C SER A 9 -8.98 4.14 1.76
N CYS A 10 -8.38 5.25 1.42
CA CYS A 10 -8.96 6.24 0.50
C CYS A 10 -9.21 5.72 -0.93
N THR A 11 -8.51 4.70 -1.37
CA THR A 11 -8.71 4.12 -2.70
C THR A 11 -9.90 3.16 -2.78
N GLY A 12 -10.46 2.77 -1.64
CA GLY A 12 -11.75 2.09 -1.52
C GLY A 12 -11.91 0.77 -2.28
N GLY A 13 -10.84 0.02 -2.49
CA GLY A 13 -10.85 -1.24 -3.22
C GLY A 13 -10.36 -1.15 -4.67
N ARG A 14 -10.00 0.06 -5.13
CA ARG A 14 -9.55 0.26 -6.52
C ARG A 14 -8.23 -0.44 -6.82
N ILE A 15 -7.33 -0.56 -5.85
CA ILE A 15 -6.06 -1.27 -6.05
C ILE A 15 -6.34 -2.76 -6.26
N ALA A 16 -7.14 -3.36 -5.40
CA ALA A 16 -7.54 -4.76 -5.55
C ALA A 16 -8.25 -5.00 -6.87
N ALA A 17 -9.17 -4.11 -7.25
CA ALA A 17 -9.90 -4.22 -8.51
C ALA A 17 -8.96 -4.13 -9.73
N ALA A 18 -7.97 -3.24 -9.68
CA ALA A 18 -6.99 -3.11 -10.76
C ALA A 18 -6.13 -4.39 -10.90
N ILE A 19 -5.76 -5.00 -9.79
CA ILE A 19 -5.01 -6.28 -9.81
C ILE A 19 -5.88 -7.40 -10.38
N THR A 20 -7.11 -7.54 -9.91
CA THR A 20 -8.01 -8.63 -10.33
C THR A 20 -8.56 -8.44 -11.73
N ALA A 21 -8.38 -7.27 -12.34
CA ALA A 21 -8.70 -7.06 -13.76
C ALA A 21 -7.80 -7.87 -14.71
N HIS A 22 -6.65 -8.33 -14.21
CA HIS A 22 -5.73 -9.15 -15.00
C HIS A 22 -6.15 -10.64 -14.93
N SER A 23 -6.22 -11.28 -16.11
CA SER A 23 -6.47 -12.70 -16.18
C SER A 23 -5.37 -13.48 -15.46
N GLY A 24 -5.76 -14.45 -14.65
CA GLY A 24 -4.82 -15.26 -13.87
C GLY A 24 -4.41 -14.65 -12.54
N ALA A 25 -4.99 -13.53 -12.13
CA ALA A 25 -4.66 -12.87 -10.85
C ALA A 25 -4.82 -13.81 -9.64
N SER A 26 -5.74 -14.76 -9.70
CA SER A 26 -5.95 -15.73 -8.63
C SER A 26 -4.73 -16.61 -8.32
N GLN A 27 -3.76 -16.65 -9.20
CA GLN A 27 -2.52 -17.41 -8.97
C GLN A 27 -1.59 -16.72 -7.97
N TYR A 28 -1.70 -15.41 -7.79
CA TYR A 28 -0.81 -14.64 -6.90
C TYR A 28 -1.54 -13.71 -5.94
N PHE A 29 -2.75 -13.25 -6.26
CA PHE A 29 -3.48 -12.32 -5.40
C PHE A 29 -4.26 -13.09 -4.33
N GLN A 30 -3.91 -12.88 -3.05
CA GLN A 30 -4.52 -13.57 -1.92
C GLN A 30 -5.82 -12.93 -1.48
N GLY A 31 -5.89 -11.61 -1.51
CA GLY A 31 -7.05 -10.88 -1.05
C GLY A 31 -6.71 -9.44 -0.70
N GLY A 32 -7.73 -8.68 -0.36
CA GLY A 32 -7.57 -7.29 0.02
C GLY A 32 -8.56 -6.89 1.10
N LEU A 33 -8.16 -5.91 1.91
CA LEU A 33 -8.99 -5.32 2.94
C LEU A 33 -9.21 -3.84 2.61
N VAL A 34 -10.47 -3.40 2.66
CA VAL A 34 -10.79 -1.97 2.65
C VAL A 34 -10.98 -1.55 4.11
N ALA A 35 -9.92 -1.01 4.70
CA ALA A 35 -9.87 -0.56 6.09
C ALA A 35 -10.13 0.95 6.14
N TYR A 36 -11.34 1.37 5.78
CA TYR A 36 -11.69 2.77 5.64
C TYR A 36 -11.73 3.50 6.99
N GLN A 37 -12.24 2.85 8.01
CA GLN A 37 -12.28 3.36 9.38
C GLN A 37 -10.99 3.03 10.15
N ASP A 38 -10.57 3.93 11.03
CA ASP A 38 -9.36 3.77 11.82
C ASP A 38 -9.38 2.52 12.71
N THR A 39 -10.57 2.18 13.24
CA THR A 39 -10.77 0.98 14.05
C THR A 39 -10.41 -0.29 13.30
N LEU A 40 -10.68 -0.36 11.99
CA LEU A 40 -10.31 -1.51 11.16
C LEU A 40 -8.80 -1.57 10.93
N LYS A 41 -8.14 -0.42 10.77
CA LYS A 41 -6.69 -0.37 10.71
C LYS A 41 -6.05 -0.91 12.00
N GLU A 42 -6.62 -0.53 13.14
CA GLU A 42 -6.17 -1.03 14.44
C GLU A 42 -6.39 -2.54 14.59
N GLN A 43 -7.61 -3.00 14.34
CA GLN A 43 -8.00 -4.39 14.59
C GLN A 43 -7.38 -5.38 13.61
N MET A 44 -7.28 -5.02 12.35
CA MET A 44 -6.94 -5.95 11.27
C MET A 44 -5.51 -5.83 10.79
N LEU A 45 -4.89 -4.66 10.91
CA LEU A 45 -3.60 -4.39 10.29
C LEU A 45 -2.47 -4.08 11.29
N GLY A 46 -2.77 -4.10 12.57
CA GLY A 46 -1.77 -3.82 13.61
C GLY A 46 -1.34 -2.35 13.66
N VAL A 47 -2.13 -1.44 13.10
CA VAL A 47 -1.92 0.00 13.27
C VAL A 47 -2.35 0.35 14.68
N SER A 48 -1.42 0.67 15.56
CA SER A 48 -1.75 0.98 16.95
C SER A 48 -2.41 2.36 17.07
N ARG A 49 -3.24 2.52 18.10
CA ARG A 49 -3.80 3.83 18.44
C ARG A 49 -2.69 4.85 18.71
N GLU A 50 -1.63 4.43 19.39
CA GLU A 50 -0.46 5.26 19.66
C GLU A 50 0.20 5.76 18.37
N MET A 51 0.32 4.91 17.36
CA MET A 51 0.86 5.30 16.05
C MET A 51 -0.03 6.36 15.38
N ILE A 52 -1.35 6.19 15.43
CA ILE A 52 -2.31 7.16 14.89
C ILE A 52 -2.22 8.48 15.64
N GLU A 53 -2.14 8.45 16.97
CA GLU A 53 -2.04 9.66 17.80
C GLU A 53 -0.71 10.39 17.59
N THR A 54 0.39 9.66 17.39
CA THR A 54 1.71 10.25 17.22
C THR A 54 1.94 10.82 15.82
N TYR A 55 1.57 10.07 14.79
CA TYR A 55 1.90 10.41 13.40
C TYR A 55 0.69 10.86 12.56
N GLY A 56 -0.52 10.60 13.04
CA GLY A 56 -1.74 10.78 12.27
C GLY A 56 -2.04 9.57 11.39
N VAL A 57 -3.32 9.39 11.07
CA VAL A 57 -3.77 8.28 10.22
C VAL A 57 -3.26 8.44 8.78
N VAL A 58 -3.08 9.67 8.32
CA VAL A 58 -2.49 10.01 7.03
C VAL A 58 -1.01 10.29 7.23
N SER A 59 -0.20 9.26 7.12
CA SER A 59 1.25 9.33 7.37
C SER A 59 1.95 8.15 6.72
N PRO A 60 3.27 8.27 6.47
CA PRO A 60 4.05 7.15 5.95
C PRO A 60 4.09 5.98 6.94
N GLN A 61 4.12 6.27 8.24
CA GLN A 61 4.15 5.25 9.28
C GLN A 61 2.91 4.36 9.23
N VAL A 62 1.74 4.95 9.09
CA VAL A 62 0.48 4.19 8.97
C VAL A 62 0.41 3.42 7.66
N ALA A 63 0.76 4.05 6.54
CA ALA A 63 0.77 3.38 5.24
C ALA A 63 1.71 2.16 5.23
N GLU A 64 2.91 2.31 5.77
CA GLU A 64 3.89 1.24 5.85
C GLU A 64 3.43 0.12 6.80
N GLN A 65 2.82 0.47 7.94
CA GLN A 65 2.25 -0.53 8.85
C GLN A 65 1.09 -1.29 8.19
N MET A 66 0.30 -0.62 7.35
CA MET A 66 -0.78 -1.28 6.60
C MET A 66 -0.22 -2.36 5.66
N VAL A 67 0.91 -2.12 5.00
CA VAL A 67 1.60 -3.14 4.19
C VAL A 67 1.99 -4.33 5.07
N LYS A 68 2.66 -4.09 6.19
CA LYS A 68 3.09 -5.14 7.10
C LYS A 68 1.91 -5.96 7.62
N GLY A 69 0.85 -5.27 8.03
CA GLY A 69 -0.37 -5.89 8.52
C GLY A 69 -1.07 -6.75 7.47
N ALA A 70 -1.12 -6.28 6.23
CA ALA A 70 -1.71 -7.04 5.12
C ALA A 70 -0.89 -8.31 4.82
N CYS A 71 0.43 -8.20 4.79
CA CYS A 71 1.29 -9.37 4.60
C CYS A 71 1.02 -10.44 5.66
N ARG A 72 0.83 -10.04 6.91
CA ARG A 72 0.51 -10.98 8.00
C ARG A 72 -0.90 -11.54 7.90
N LEU A 73 -1.88 -10.67 7.66
CA LEU A 73 -3.29 -11.05 7.61
C LEU A 73 -3.57 -12.05 6.49
N PHE A 74 -3.05 -11.78 5.31
CA PHE A 74 -3.29 -12.59 4.12
C PHE A 74 -2.20 -13.63 3.86
N ARG A 75 -1.15 -13.65 4.66
CA ARG A 75 0.03 -14.51 4.46
C ARG A 75 0.59 -14.35 3.06
N SER A 76 0.75 -13.10 2.65
CA SER A 76 1.33 -12.75 1.35
C SER A 76 2.77 -12.28 1.49
N ASP A 77 3.56 -12.46 0.43
CA ASP A 77 4.95 -12.02 0.38
C ASP A 77 5.04 -10.50 0.29
N TYR A 78 4.11 -9.90 -0.45
CA TYR A 78 4.04 -8.45 -0.68
C TYR A 78 2.64 -7.92 -0.44
N ALA A 79 2.56 -6.62 -0.19
CA ALA A 79 1.29 -5.91 -0.10
C ALA A 79 1.42 -4.49 -0.63
N LEU A 80 0.30 -3.94 -1.06
CA LEU A 80 0.14 -2.53 -1.45
C LEU A 80 -0.86 -1.89 -0.51
N ALA A 81 -0.64 -0.63 -0.16
CA ALA A 81 -1.52 0.07 0.77
C ALA A 81 -1.74 1.53 0.36
N SER A 82 -2.84 2.09 0.84
CA SER A 82 -3.16 3.51 0.72
C SER A 82 -3.82 4.04 1.98
N THR A 83 -3.46 5.27 2.37
CA THR A 83 -4.15 6.05 3.38
C THR A 83 -4.06 7.52 3.02
N GLY A 84 -5.14 8.28 3.15
CA GLY A 84 -5.05 9.68 2.74
C GLY A 84 -6.33 10.47 2.76
N TYR A 85 -6.14 11.78 2.52
CA TYR A 85 -7.19 12.73 2.22
C TYR A 85 -7.27 12.88 0.70
N ALA A 86 -8.34 12.34 0.11
CA ALA A 86 -8.51 12.30 -1.33
C ALA A 86 -8.95 13.64 -1.94
N GLU A 87 -9.42 14.56 -1.10
CA GLU A 87 -9.81 15.91 -1.50
C GLU A 87 -9.49 16.91 -0.39
N ALA A 88 -9.31 18.18 -0.76
CA ALA A 88 -9.12 19.25 0.20
C ALA A 88 -10.41 19.50 0.97
N TRP A 89 -10.33 19.58 2.29
CA TRP A 89 -11.48 19.75 3.16
C TRP A 89 -11.04 20.30 4.52
N GLU A 90 -11.77 21.29 5.03
CA GLU A 90 -11.61 21.86 6.39
C GLU A 90 -10.17 21.84 6.97
N GLY A 91 -9.27 22.54 6.31
CA GLY A 91 -7.89 22.66 6.77
C GLY A 91 -6.95 21.53 6.36
N HIS A 92 -7.45 20.57 5.60
CA HIS A 92 -6.62 19.52 5.00
C HIS A 92 -6.47 19.74 3.50
N ASP A 93 -5.23 19.71 3.03
CA ASP A 93 -4.93 19.60 1.61
C ASP A 93 -5.00 18.14 1.18
N VAL A 94 -4.99 17.89 -0.14
CA VAL A 94 -4.83 16.53 -0.67
C VAL A 94 -3.50 15.96 -0.18
N GLU A 95 -3.57 14.81 0.45
CA GLU A 95 -2.39 14.09 0.93
C GLU A 95 -2.72 12.61 0.93
N ILE A 96 -2.13 11.86 0.01
CA ILE A 96 -2.31 10.42 -0.08
C ILE A 96 -0.96 9.75 0.04
N TRP A 97 -0.81 8.90 1.05
CA TRP A 97 0.34 8.03 1.20
C TRP A 97 0.04 6.68 0.60
N ILE A 98 0.87 6.27 -0.33
CA ILE A 98 0.88 4.93 -0.87
C ILE A 98 2.10 4.19 -0.36
N ALA A 99 1.97 2.89 -0.16
CA ALA A 99 3.07 2.06 0.32
C ALA A 99 3.06 0.70 -0.38
N TRP A 100 4.22 0.10 -0.51
CA TRP A 100 4.40 -1.19 -1.16
C TRP A 100 5.63 -1.88 -0.62
N GLY A 101 5.65 -3.18 -0.71
CA GLY A 101 6.81 -3.99 -0.33
C GLY A 101 6.43 -5.24 0.44
N SER A 102 7.41 -5.78 1.15
CA SER A 102 7.26 -6.93 2.05
C SER A 102 7.20 -6.47 3.49
N GLU A 103 6.95 -7.39 4.40
CA GLU A 103 6.93 -7.08 5.84
C GLU A 103 8.26 -6.49 6.33
N ASN A 104 9.38 -6.89 5.74
CA ASN A 104 10.72 -6.46 6.16
C ASN A 104 11.36 -5.40 5.26
N ASP A 105 10.70 -5.03 4.17
CA ASP A 105 11.22 -4.06 3.20
C ASP A 105 10.06 -3.26 2.60
N VAL A 106 9.67 -2.20 3.28
CA VAL A 106 8.50 -1.38 2.92
C VAL A 106 8.96 -0.02 2.45
N HIS A 107 8.31 0.47 1.41
CA HIS A 107 8.53 1.80 0.82
C HIS A 107 7.23 2.57 0.79
N SER A 108 7.33 3.90 0.82
CA SER A 108 6.16 4.77 0.77
C SER A 108 6.43 6.04 -0.02
N LEU A 109 5.37 6.66 -0.51
CA LEU A 109 5.43 7.88 -1.29
C LEU A 109 4.17 8.71 -1.01
N CYS A 110 4.33 10.02 -0.92
CA CYS A 110 3.22 10.95 -0.74
C CYS A 110 2.81 11.60 -2.05
N LEU A 111 1.52 11.63 -2.33
CA LEU A 111 0.93 12.33 -3.47
C LEU A 111 0.13 13.52 -2.95
N ARG A 112 0.42 14.72 -3.47
CA ARG A 112 -0.19 15.98 -3.03
C ARG A 112 -0.87 16.76 -4.14
N HIS A 113 -0.75 16.31 -5.39
CA HIS A 113 -1.38 16.97 -6.52
C HIS A 113 -2.90 16.80 -6.45
N ASP A 114 -3.63 17.91 -6.67
CA ASP A 114 -5.10 17.91 -6.60
C ASP A 114 -5.70 18.06 -7.99
N SER A 115 -6.35 17.00 -8.44
CA SER A 115 -7.13 16.96 -9.70
C SER A 115 -8.59 16.60 -9.43
N GLY A 116 -9.03 16.71 -8.18
CA GLY A 116 -10.36 16.29 -7.73
C GLY A 116 -10.34 14.88 -7.14
N ARG A 117 -11.30 14.59 -6.26
CA ARG A 117 -11.35 13.37 -5.45
C ARG A 117 -11.16 12.08 -6.26
N VAL A 118 -11.97 11.88 -7.30
CA VAL A 118 -11.92 10.65 -8.10
C VAL A 118 -10.59 10.53 -8.83
N ALA A 119 -10.14 11.62 -9.48
CA ALA A 119 -8.87 11.63 -10.19
C ALA A 119 -7.68 11.38 -9.23
N ASN A 120 -7.74 11.92 -8.02
CA ASN A 120 -6.68 11.74 -7.01
C ASN A 120 -6.56 10.28 -6.57
N VAL A 121 -7.68 9.60 -6.30
CA VAL A 121 -7.64 8.18 -5.92
C VAL A 121 -7.28 7.26 -7.08
N GLU A 122 -7.65 7.61 -8.30
CA GLU A 122 -7.23 6.89 -9.50
C GLU A 122 -5.72 7.02 -9.73
N GLU A 123 -5.17 8.21 -9.52
CA GLU A 123 -3.73 8.45 -9.61
C GLU A 123 -2.97 7.64 -8.55
N ALA A 124 -3.45 7.65 -7.32
CA ALA A 124 -2.86 6.86 -6.23
C ALA A 124 -2.84 5.37 -6.57
N THR A 125 -3.94 4.87 -7.16
CA THR A 125 -4.05 3.48 -7.60
C THR A 125 -3.01 3.16 -8.69
N ARG A 126 -2.92 3.97 -9.72
CA ARG A 126 -1.93 3.78 -10.80
C ARG A 126 -0.50 3.85 -10.27
N ARG A 127 -0.26 4.84 -9.41
CA ARG A 127 1.08 5.11 -8.90
C ARG A 127 1.62 3.98 -8.02
N VAL A 128 0.80 3.43 -7.11
CA VAL A 128 1.27 2.34 -6.25
C VAL A 128 1.56 1.08 -7.06
N LEU A 129 0.76 0.79 -8.09
CA LEU A 129 1.00 -0.34 -8.98
C LEU A 129 2.29 -0.15 -9.78
N SER A 130 2.52 1.05 -10.31
CA SER A 130 3.74 1.40 -11.05
C SER A 130 4.99 1.31 -10.16
N GLU A 131 4.93 1.86 -8.94
CA GLU A 131 6.04 1.80 -8.00
C GLU A 131 6.35 0.36 -7.60
N PHE A 132 5.32 -0.45 -7.39
CA PHE A 132 5.51 -1.86 -7.06
C PHE A 132 6.14 -2.65 -8.23
N ASP A 133 5.70 -2.40 -9.45
CA ASP A 133 6.30 -3.00 -10.65
C ASP A 133 7.79 -2.67 -10.76
N SER A 134 8.14 -1.41 -10.57
CA SER A 134 9.54 -0.97 -10.55
C SER A 134 10.34 -1.63 -9.42
N TYR A 135 9.74 -1.74 -8.25
CA TYR A 135 10.33 -2.41 -7.10
C TYR A 135 10.67 -3.86 -7.40
N LEU A 136 9.73 -4.61 -7.98
CA LEU A 136 9.95 -6.01 -8.34
C LEU A 136 11.03 -6.15 -9.41
N ARG A 137 11.06 -5.28 -10.41
CA ARG A 137 12.10 -5.29 -11.45
C ARG A 137 13.48 -5.03 -10.85
N ASN A 138 13.59 -4.07 -9.94
CA ASN A 138 14.85 -3.75 -9.28
C ASN A 138 15.35 -4.91 -8.41
N LEU A 139 14.45 -5.67 -7.78
CA LEU A 139 14.84 -6.88 -7.05
C LEU A 139 15.41 -7.96 -7.99
N ALA A 140 14.79 -8.14 -9.16
CA ALA A 140 15.24 -9.13 -10.16
C ALA A 140 16.57 -8.75 -10.80
N GLU A 141 16.85 -7.44 -10.95
CA GLU A 141 18.07 -6.92 -11.59
C GLU A 141 19.26 -6.79 -10.64
N LYS A 142 19.04 -6.91 -9.32
CA LYS A 142 20.17 -6.91 -8.38
C LYS A 142 21.06 -8.11 -8.71
N PRO A 143 22.35 -7.86 -9.04
CA PRO A 143 23.27 -8.96 -9.24
C PRO A 143 23.30 -9.80 -7.98
N ILE A 144 23.33 -11.09 -8.15
CA ILE A 144 23.58 -12.01 -7.04
C ILE A 144 25.02 -11.73 -6.59
N ASN A 145 25.19 -10.66 -5.82
CA ASN A 145 26.45 -10.34 -5.16
C ASN A 145 26.58 -11.26 -3.95
N ASN A 146 26.62 -12.56 -4.20
CA ASN A 146 26.98 -13.50 -3.17
C ASN A 146 27.62 -14.74 -3.77
N VAL A 147 28.60 -14.52 -4.61
CA VAL A 147 29.74 -15.41 -4.59
C VAL A 147 30.90 -14.57 -4.10
N SER A 148 30.78 -14.07 -2.87
CA SER A 148 31.96 -13.66 -2.19
C SER A 148 32.74 -14.92 -1.91
N SER A 149 33.78 -15.04 -2.62
CA SER A 149 35.07 -15.30 -2.06
C SER A 149 35.05 -16.28 -0.86
N ILE A 150 35.23 -17.42 -1.19
CA ILE A 150 36.00 -18.26 -0.28
C ILE A 150 37.43 -17.71 -0.21
#